data_0651bf9ad00c430a3c1db8551303563d
#
_entry.id   0651bf9ad00c430a3c1db8551303563d
#
_cell.length_a   1.000
_cell.length_b   1.000
_cell.length_c   1.000
_cell.angle_alpha   90.00
_cell.angle_beta   90.00
_cell.angle_gamma   90.00
#
_symmetry.space_group_name_H-M   'P 1'
#
loop_
_entity.id
_entity.type
_entity.pdbx_description
1 polymer ?
#
loop_
_entity_poly.entity_id
_entity_poly.type
_entity_poly.pdbx_seq_one_letter_code
_entity_poly.pdbx_strand_id
1 'polypeptide(L)'
;MASPQPPGTADIVTDTPGTVGVRFDVHGVLPIPDRERDCSPWELFWIWCGANIAPINWVLGALGIALGLSLFETLIVVVVGNLFGCAVFGLFNVIGHRTAVNQMVLGRSAFGITGAVLPAVIQGLLTMAWVGVNTWIVLDLVLAVLDQIGIRGGGELKVVVALVIMAVQLTLALYGFYAIRAFEKYTVPLTIAVMVTMTIVALARTHPDWTAATAVTPGEKITAITQLVTAIGVGWGLTWIPYAADYSRFARPKLRSRTVFWASAAGMYLPTVWLAALGACLASAGGGSDPSSLVVGAFGALAIPVLLLIMHGPIATNILNLYSCSLAALTIGIRIARWKITAFAGTVASMVLAVFINSSSFAHAFDNLMVSILMWISPWMSILLIDYFLVRRRTFSVPELYRDAATSVYGKFNTRGLVSLAAGLLASWSWQYGMVSAMQGPVAKALGNTDFSWLAGSLVAAGLYTILTAASPTRRAGGQPTVQ
;
A
#
# COMPACT_ATOMS: atom_id res chain seq x y z
N MET A 1 13.01 -16.55 40.16
CA MET A 1 12.11 -15.37 40.05
C MET A 1 11.55 -15.36 38.64
N ALA A 2 10.27 -15.67 38.50
CA ALA A 2 9.60 -15.70 37.20
C ALA A 2 9.45 -14.26 36.67
N SER A 3 9.80 -14.06 35.41
CA SER A 3 9.60 -12.80 34.71
C SER A 3 8.12 -12.46 34.63
N PRO A 4 7.71 -11.18 34.85
CA PRO A 4 6.32 -10.79 34.77
C PRO A 4 5.79 -10.96 33.34
N GLN A 5 4.72 -11.71 33.19
CA GLN A 5 3.95 -11.81 31.94
C GLN A 5 3.26 -10.47 31.64
N PRO A 6 3.18 -10.06 30.36
CA PRO A 6 2.48 -8.83 30.02
C PRO A 6 0.96 -8.99 30.33
N PRO A 7 0.29 -7.94 30.83
CA PRO A 7 -1.13 -7.99 31.13
C PRO A 7 -1.94 -8.13 29.84
N GLY A 8 -2.77 -9.18 29.75
CA GLY A 8 -3.73 -9.38 28.64
C GLY A 8 -3.78 -10.78 28.03
N THR A 9 -3.22 -11.78 28.70
CA THR A 9 -3.32 -13.21 28.24
C THR A 9 -4.51 -13.99 28.82
N ALA A 10 -5.57 -13.30 29.22
CA ALA A 10 -6.83 -13.98 29.54
C ALA A 10 -7.57 -14.31 28.24
N ASP A 11 -7.87 -15.60 28.04
CA ASP A 11 -8.62 -16.20 26.94
C ASP A 11 -7.87 -16.41 25.61
N ILE A 12 -6.70 -17.05 25.66
CA ILE A 12 -6.16 -17.74 24.49
C ILE A 12 -6.82 -19.12 24.45
N VAL A 13 -7.76 -19.30 23.51
CA VAL A 13 -8.18 -20.64 23.11
C VAL A 13 -6.96 -21.34 22.53
N THR A 14 -6.39 -22.28 23.27
CA THR A 14 -5.33 -23.15 22.81
C THR A 14 -5.89 -24.11 21.79
N ASP A 15 -5.73 -23.80 20.50
CA ASP A 15 -6.04 -24.76 19.45
C ASP A 15 -5.10 -25.95 19.56
N THR A 16 -5.65 -27.10 19.84
CA THR A 16 -5.01 -28.41 19.78
C THR A 16 -4.55 -28.68 18.34
N PRO A 17 -3.31 -29.17 18.10
CA PRO A 17 -2.89 -29.56 16.75
C PRO A 17 -3.74 -30.72 16.24
N GLY A 18 -4.60 -30.48 15.24
CA GLY A 18 -5.38 -31.54 14.61
C GLY A 18 -6.77 -31.15 14.09
N THR A 19 -7.30 -29.98 14.42
CA THR A 19 -8.58 -29.52 13.85
C THR A 19 -8.32 -28.69 12.60
N VAL A 20 -8.99 -29.05 11.49
CA VAL A 20 -9.10 -28.25 10.26
C VAL A 20 -10.00 -27.03 10.58
N GLY A 21 -9.50 -26.12 11.42
CA GLY A 21 -10.16 -24.89 11.81
C GLY A 21 -9.52 -23.71 11.11
N VAL A 22 -10.30 -22.68 10.78
CA VAL A 22 -9.79 -21.42 10.23
C VAL A 22 -8.91 -20.77 11.29
N ARG A 23 -7.62 -20.63 10.99
CA ARG A 23 -6.64 -20.05 11.91
C ARG A 23 -6.81 -18.54 11.97
N PHE A 24 -7.03 -17.99 13.17
CA PHE A 24 -7.11 -16.55 13.41
C PHE A 24 -5.74 -15.96 13.72
N ASP A 25 -5.48 -14.73 13.23
CA ASP A 25 -4.33 -13.94 13.68
C ASP A 25 -4.68 -13.24 15.00
N VAL A 26 -4.12 -13.76 16.08
CA VAL A 26 -4.31 -13.25 17.45
C VAL A 26 -3.18 -12.34 17.94
N HIS A 27 -2.06 -12.25 17.19
CA HIS A 27 -0.85 -11.57 17.66
C HIS A 27 -0.96 -10.03 17.61
N GLY A 28 -1.86 -9.49 16.79
CA GLY A 28 -1.98 -8.04 16.64
C GLY A 28 -0.63 -7.41 16.28
N VAL A 29 -0.14 -6.49 17.12
CA VAL A 29 1.15 -5.81 16.89
C VAL A 29 2.35 -6.54 17.51
N LEU A 30 2.14 -7.60 18.28
CA LEU A 30 3.25 -8.35 18.89
C LEU A 30 4.10 -9.05 17.83
N PRO A 31 5.40 -9.29 18.12
CA PRO A 31 6.25 -10.07 17.24
C PRO A 31 5.69 -11.47 17.00
N ILE A 32 5.77 -11.94 15.76
CA ILE A 32 5.30 -13.30 15.42
C ILE A 32 6.32 -14.33 15.92
N PRO A 33 5.92 -15.29 16.76
CA PRO A 33 6.82 -16.35 17.20
C PRO A 33 7.35 -17.19 16.03
N ASP A 34 8.61 -17.61 16.07
CA ASP A 34 9.26 -18.32 14.95
C ASP A 34 8.52 -19.58 14.51
N ARG A 35 7.88 -20.31 15.46
CA ARG A 35 7.08 -21.51 15.18
C ARG A 35 5.83 -21.22 14.32
N GLU A 36 5.38 -19.97 14.27
CA GLU A 36 4.18 -19.53 13.55
C GLU A 36 4.50 -18.78 12.26
N ARG A 37 5.79 -18.57 12.00
CA ARG A 37 6.31 -17.95 10.79
C ARG A 37 6.49 -19.01 9.70
N ASP A 38 5.42 -19.35 9.03
CA ASP A 38 5.35 -20.43 8.05
C ASP A 38 5.14 -19.98 6.59
N CYS A 39 5.00 -18.67 6.37
CA CYS A 39 4.77 -18.10 5.04
C CYS A 39 5.97 -18.35 4.12
N SER A 40 5.71 -18.99 2.99
CA SER A 40 6.70 -19.27 1.94
C SER A 40 6.95 -18.07 1.05
N PRO A 41 8.04 -18.05 0.26
CA PRO A 41 8.29 -16.97 -0.71
C PRO A 41 7.18 -16.83 -1.76
N TRP A 42 6.62 -17.95 -2.21
CA TRP A 42 5.52 -17.93 -3.19
C TRP A 42 4.22 -17.37 -2.61
N GLU A 43 3.89 -17.68 -1.35
CA GLU A 43 2.72 -17.11 -0.70
C GLU A 43 2.90 -15.60 -0.49
N LEU A 44 4.10 -15.14 -0.15
CA LEU A 44 4.41 -13.72 -0.07
C LEU A 44 4.31 -13.03 -1.44
N PHE A 45 4.78 -13.69 -2.50
CA PHE A 45 4.60 -13.23 -3.88
C PHE A 45 3.11 -13.11 -4.24
N TRP A 46 2.29 -14.11 -3.92
CA TRP A 46 0.86 -14.11 -4.26
C TRP A 46 0.11 -12.99 -3.53
N ILE A 47 0.41 -12.75 -2.24
CA ILE A 47 -0.19 -11.64 -1.47
C ILE A 47 0.04 -10.30 -2.19
N TRP A 48 1.27 -10.02 -2.58
CA TRP A 48 1.59 -8.76 -3.26
C TRP A 48 1.11 -8.72 -4.71
N CYS A 49 1.10 -9.84 -5.38
CA CYS A 49 0.60 -9.96 -6.75
C CYS A 49 -0.92 -9.69 -6.78
N GLY A 50 -1.68 -10.34 -5.89
CA GLY A 50 -3.13 -10.17 -5.82
C GLY A 50 -3.57 -8.75 -5.52
N ALA A 51 -2.93 -8.11 -4.55
CA ALA A 51 -3.19 -6.71 -4.22
C ALA A 51 -2.88 -5.74 -5.38
N ASN A 52 -2.03 -6.14 -6.32
CA ASN A 52 -1.60 -5.29 -7.44
C ASN A 52 -2.18 -5.68 -8.80
N ILE A 53 -2.88 -6.81 -8.93
CA ILE A 53 -3.73 -7.10 -10.08
C ILE A 53 -5.06 -6.35 -9.91
N ALA A 54 -5.02 -5.02 -10.06
CA ALA A 54 -6.16 -4.16 -9.82
C ALA A 54 -6.40 -3.20 -11.00
N PRO A 55 -7.67 -2.94 -11.38
CA PRO A 55 -8.03 -2.04 -12.48
C PRO A 55 -7.46 -0.63 -12.34
N ILE A 56 -7.20 -0.18 -11.12
CA ILE A 56 -6.58 1.13 -10.87
C ILE A 56 -5.22 1.28 -11.57
N ASN A 57 -4.45 0.20 -11.72
CA ASN A 57 -3.18 0.24 -12.42
C ASN A 57 -3.35 0.54 -13.92
N TRP A 58 -4.48 0.13 -14.55
CA TRP A 58 -4.80 0.53 -15.91
C TRP A 58 -5.02 2.04 -16.02
N VAL A 59 -5.86 2.58 -15.12
CA VAL A 59 -6.16 4.01 -15.09
C VAL A 59 -4.88 4.83 -14.92
N LEU A 60 -4.01 4.42 -13.99
CA LEU A 60 -2.74 5.10 -13.75
C LEU A 60 -1.75 4.92 -14.91
N GLY A 61 -1.79 3.81 -15.63
CA GLY A 61 -1.01 3.63 -16.85
C GLY A 61 -1.48 4.54 -17.99
N ALA A 62 -2.79 4.68 -18.16
CA ALA A 62 -3.39 5.58 -19.13
C ALA A 62 -3.10 7.06 -18.83
N LEU A 63 -2.79 7.41 -17.57
CA LEU A 63 -2.46 8.77 -17.15
C LEU A 63 -1.27 9.37 -17.95
N GLY A 64 -0.26 8.57 -18.30
CA GLY A 64 0.87 9.05 -19.09
C GLY A 64 0.44 9.62 -20.45
N ILE A 65 -0.49 8.90 -21.13
CA ILE A 65 -1.08 9.36 -22.39
C ILE A 65 -1.94 10.61 -22.16
N ALA A 66 -2.74 10.63 -21.09
CA ALA A 66 -3.56 11.78 -20.72
C ALA A 66 -2.73 13.03 -20.37
N LEU A 67 -1.52 12.85 -19.84
CA LEU A 67 -0.55 13.92 -19.60
C LEU A 67 0.20 14.36 -20.87
N GLY A 68 -0.08 13.75 -22.01
CA GLY A 68 0.48 14.10 -23.31
C GLY A 68 1.80 13.40 -23.66
N LEU A 69 2.23 12.40 -22.90
CA LEU A 69 3.40 11.59 -23.26
C LEU A 69 3.05 10.58 -24.36
N SER A 70 4.05 10.24 -25.17
CA SER A 70 3.93 9.09 -26.09
C SER A 70 3.83 7.77 -25.30
N LEU A 71 3.33 6.71 -25.94
CA LEU A 71 3.30 5.38 -25.35
C LEU A 71 4.71 4.93 -24.92
N PHE A 72 5.71 5.17 -25.76
CA PHE A 72 7.10 4.80 -25.47
C PHE A 72 7.62 5.50 -24.19
N GLU A 73 7.42 6.82 -24.07
CA GLU A 73 7.82 7.59 -22.89
C GLU A 73 7.08 7.11 -21.63
N THR A 74 5.78 6.88 -21.75
CA THR A 74 4.94 6.35 -20.66
C THR A 74 5.46 5.00 -20.16
N LEU A 75 5.75 4.07 -21.06
CA LEU A 75 6.25 2.75 -20.70
C LEU A 75 7.62 2.80 -20.01
N ILE A 76 8.52 3.67 -20.46
CA ILE A 76 9.81 3.86 -19.78
C ILE A 76 9.60 4.30 -18.34
N VAL A 77 8.75 5.31 -18.11
CA VAL A 77 8.46 5.79 -16.75
C VAL A 77 7.84 4.70 -15.89
N VAL A 78 6.88 3.96 -16.42
CA VAL A 78 6.21 2.85 -15.70
C VAL A 78 7.21 1.76 -15.34
N VAL A 79 8.03 1.30 -16.28
CA VAL A 79 8.99 0.20 -16.07
C VAL A 79 10.10 0.61 -15.13
N VAL A 80 10.78 1.71 -15.43
CA VAL A 80 11.98 2.14 -14.67
C VAL A 80 11.59 2.71 -13.30
N GLY A 81 10.53 3.52 -13.24
CA GLY A 81 10.07 4.10 -11.98
C GLY A 81 9.62 3.04 -10.98
N ASN A 82 8.81 2.07 -11.43
CA ASN A 82 8.38 0.96 -10.56
C ASN A 82 9.53 0.07 -10.11
N LEU A 83 10.58 -0.10 -10.93
CA LEU A 83 11.76 -0.86 -10.51
C LEU A 83 12.37 -0.25 -9.23
N PHE A 84 12.50 1.08 -9.18
CA PHE A 84 12.99 1.78 -7.99
C PHE A 84 12.01 1.67 -6.81
N GLY A 85 10.74 2.02 -7.01
CA GLY A 85 9.71 2.00 -5.95
C GLY A 85 9.54 0.60 -5.33
N CYS A 86 9.45 -0.44 -6.16
CA CYS A 86 9.32 -1.83 -5.70
C CYS A 86 10.60 -2.36 -5.06
N ALA A 87 11.79 -1.88 -5.46
CA ALA A 87 13.04 -2.23 -4.78
C ALA A 87 13.07 -1.67 -3.35
N VAL A 88 12.69 -0.41 -3.15
CA VAL A 88 12.57 0.18 -1.81
C VAL A 88 11.53 -0.58 -0.97
N PHE A 89 10.38 -0.89 -1.55
CA PHE A 89 9.37 -1.73 -0.90
C PHE A 89 9.92 -3.10 -0.48
N GLY A 90 10.71 -3.76 -1.34
CA GLY A 90 11.39 -5.03 -1.04
C GLY A 90 12.32 -4.93 0.17
N LEU A 91 13.02 -3.80 0.36
CA LEU A 91 13.86 -3.57 1.54
C LEU A 91 13.04 -3.54 2.84
N PHE A 92 11.86 -2.93 2.84
CA PHE A 92 10.98 -2.91 4.01
C PHE A 92 10.42 -4.30 4.34
N ASN A 93 10.13 -5.13 3.33
CA ASN A 93 9.78 -6.53 3.54
C ASN A 93 10.94 -7.31 4.21
N VAL A 94 12.18 -7.02 3.85
CA VAL A 94 13.35 -7.62 4.55
C VAL A 94 13.40 -7.18 6.00
N ILE A 95 13.10 -5.92 6.33
CA ILE A 95 13.07 -5.44 7.72
C ILE A 95 12.00 -6.21 8.50
N GLY A 96 10.77 -6.32 7.99
CA GLY A 96 9.68 -7.06 8.61
C GLY A 96 10.02 -8.53 8.84
N HIS A 97 10.61 -9.19 7.84
CA HIS A 97 11.09 -10.57 7.96
C HIS A 97 12.14 -10.75 9.04
N ARG A 98 13.13 -9.85 9.14
CA ARG A 98 14.22 -9.97 10.13
C ARG A 98 13.78 -9.68 11.55
N THR A 99 12.81 -8.83 11.73
CA THR A 99 12.35 -8.36 13.05
C THR A 99 11.11 -9.08 13.56
N ALA A 100 10.34 -9.72 12.68
CA ALA A 100 9.01 -10.28 12.95
C ALA A 100 8.00 -9.25 13.49
N VAL A 101 8.24 -7.95 13.30
CA VAL A 101 7.46 -6.81 13.84
C VAL A 101 6.66 -6.16 12.71
N ASN A 102 5.47 -5.65 13.04
CA ASN A 102 4.65 -4.93 12.07
C ASN A 102 5.22 -3.53 11.73
N GLN A 103 4.78 -2.99 10.59
CA GLN A 103 5.41 -1.83 9.98
C GLN A 103 5.35 -0.57 10.86
N MET A 104 4.21 -0.27 11.47
CA MET A 104 4.08 0.96 12.27
C MET A 104 4.86 0.91 13.58
N VAL A 105 4.98 -0.26 14.23
CA VAL A 105 5.79 -0.44 15.43
C VAL A 105 7.28 -0.26 15.15
N LEU A 106 7.76 -0.64 13.97
CA LEU A 106 9.15 -0.37 13.56
C LEU A 106 9.50 1.11 13.63
N GLY A 107 8.54 1.99 13.40
CA GLY A 107 8.72 3.44 13.51
C GLY A 107 9.11 3.93 14.91
N ARG A 108 8.84 3.15 15.96
CA ARG A 108 9.21 3.50 17.33
C ARG A 108 10.72 3.68 17.53
N SER A 109 11.52 3.01 16.75
CA SER A 109 12.99 3.15 16.79
C SER A 109 13.47 4.54 16.36
N ALA A 110 12.82 5.10 15.33
CA ALA A 110 13.21 6.37 14.72
C ALA A 110 12.50 7.57 15.36
N PHE A 111 11.26 7.40 15.84
CA PHE A 111 10.42 8.49 16.34
C PHE A 111 10.20 8.47 17.86
N GLY A 112 10.59 7.40 18.56
CA GLY A 112 10.25 7.14 19.96
C GLY A 112 8.89 6.42 20.09
N ILE A 113 8.65 5.84 21.26
CA ILE A 113 7.46 4.99 21.50
C ILE A 113 6.16 5.76 21.25
N THR A 114 6.06 6.98 21.80
CA THR A 114 4.88 7.85 21.62
C THR A 114 4.94 8.62 20.29
N GLY A 115 6.14 9.01 19.83
CA GLY A 115 6.31 9.74 18.57
C GLY A 115 5.85 8.95 17.35
N ALA A 116 5.93 7.62 17.39
CA ALA A 116 5.44 6.74 16.33
C ALA A 116 3.90 6.69 16.22
N VAL A 117 3.17 7.25 17.18
CA VAL A 117 1.69 7.34 17.11
C VAL A 117 1.26 8.21 15.94
N LEU A 118 1.96 9.31 15.66
CA LEU A 118 1.60 10.20 14.55
C LEU A 118 1.59 9.50 13.18
N PRO A 119 2.65 8.83 12.74
CA PRO A 119 2.62 8.05 11.50
C PRO A 119 1.54 6.95 11.50
N ALA A 120 1.31 6.30 12.64
CA ALA A 120 0.30 5.25 12.76
C ALA A 120 -1.13 5.79 12.60
N VAL A 121 -1.43 6.99 13.15
CA VAL A 121 -2.73 7.66 12.93
C VAL A 121 -2.92 8.00 11.45
N ILE A 122 -1.91 8.59 10.81
CA ILE A 122 -1.97 8.94 9.39
C ILE A 122 -2.22 7.67 8.55
N GLN A 123 -1.48 6.60 8.83
CA GLN A 123 -1.66 5.33 8.12
C GLN A 123 -3.06 4.74 8.32
N GLY A 124 -3.58 4.76 9.55
CA GLY A 124 -4.94 4.29 9.84
C GLY A 124 -6.01 5.04 9.03
N LEU A 125 -5.91 6.35 8.95
CA LEU A 125 -6.83 7.18 8.16
C LEU A 125 -6.72 6.90 6.66
N LEU A 126 -5.49 6.76 6.15
CA LEU A 126 -5.25 6.45 4.73
C LEU A 126 -5.77 5.08 4.33
N THR A 127 -5.56 4.07 5.18
CA THR A 127 -6.12 2.73 4.90
C THR A 127 -7.64 2.74 4.82
N MET A 128 -8.31 3.51 5.68
CA MET A 128 -9.77 3.69 5.62
C MET A 128 -10.22 4.40 4.34
N ALA A 129 -9.50 5.43 3.92
CA ALA A 129 -9.80 6.13 2.66
C ALA A 129 -9.65 5.17 1.45
N TRP A 130 -8.58 4.37 1.41
CA TRP A 130 -8.40 3.33 0.39
C TRP A 130 -9.51 2.27 0.39
N VAL A 131 -10.06 1.92 1.57
CA VAL A 131 -11.22 1.01 1.64
C VAL A 131 -12.40 1.60 0.88
N GLY A 132 -12.66 2.89 1.03
CA GLY A 132 -13.71 3.59 0.28
C GLY A 132 -13.49 3.54 -1.22
N VAL A 133 -12.28 3.90 -1.66
CA VAL A 133 -11.90 3.94 -3.09
C VAL A 133 -12.03 2.58 -3.76
N ASN A 134 -11.42 1.54 -3.19
CA ASN A 134 -11.48 0.22 -3.80
C ASN A 134 -12.89 -0.37 -3.77
N THR A 135 -13.68 -0.07 -2.73
CA THR A 135 -15.10 -0.50 -2.71
C THR A 135 -15.89 0.18 -3.80
N TRP A 136 -15.62 1.46 -4.08
CA TRP A 136 -16.24 2.18 -5.21
C TRP A 136 -15.87 1.55 -6.56
N ILE A 137 -14.60 1.19 -6.77
CA ILE A 137 -14.16 0.49 -7.98
C ILE A 137 -14.89 -0.85 -8.14
N VAL A 138 -14.99 -1.64 -7.07
CA VAL A 138 -15.74 -2.92 -7.11
C VAL A 138 -17.21 -2.67 -7.40
N LEU A 139 -17.80 -1.62 -6.83
CA LEU A 139 -19.19 -1.25 -7.07
C LEU A 139 -19.45 -0.97 -8.56
N ASP A 140 -18.59 -0.19 -9.22
CA ASP A 140 -18.74 0.10 -10.65
C ASP A 140 -18.69 -1.19 -11.49
N LEU A 141 -17.78 -2.10 -11.16
CA LEU A 141 -17.70 -3.40 -11.83
C LEU A 141 -18.95 -4.27 -11.59
N VAL A 142 -19.48 -4.29 -10.35
CA VAL A 142 -20.73 -5.03 -10.03
C VAL A 142 -21.92 -4.41 -10.76
N LEU A 143 -22.02 -3.08 -10.80
CA LEU A 143 -23.10 -2.41 -11.52
C LEU A 143 -23.04 -2.70 -13.03
N ALA A 144 -21.84 -2.77 -13.60
CA ALA A 144 -21.66 -3.20 -14.99
C ALA A 144 -22.14 -4.64 -15.23
N VAL A 145 -21.89 -5.56 -14.28
CA VAL A 145 -22.44 -6.93 -14.35
C VAL A 145 -23.97 -6.92 -14.26
N LEU A 146 -24.52 -6.16 -13.32
CA LEU A 146 -25.98 -6.07 -13.13
C LEU A 146 -26.67 -5.49 -14.39
N ASP A 147 -26.08 -4.47 -15.02
CA ASP A 147 -26.60 -3.91 -16.27
C ASP A 147 -26.62 -4.92 -17.42
N GLN A 148 -25.59 -5.78 -17.53
CA GLN A 148 -25.54 -6.85 -18.54
C GLN A 148 -26.66 -7.89 -18.38
N ILE A 149 -27.16 -8.12 -17.16
CA ILE A 149 -28.28 -9.03 -16.88
C ILE A 149 -29.63 -8.30 -16.75
N GLY A 150 -29.67 -7.01 -17.11
CA GLY A 150 -30.89 -6.19 -17.16
C GLY A 150 -31.36 -5.64 -15.81
N ILE A 151 -30.55 -5.75 -14.75
CA ILE A 151 -30.88 -5.16 -13.44
C ILE A 151 -30.32 -3.75 -13.39
N ARG A 152 -31.21 -2.77 -13.42
CA ARG A 152 -30.89 -1.34 -13.34
C ARG A 152 -31.56 -0.73 -12.12
N GLY A 153 -30.85 0.16 -11.40
CA GLY A 153 -31.38 0.83 -10.24
C GLY A 153 -30.69 2.16 -9.95
N GLY A 154 -31.32 2.95 -9.09
CA GLY A 154 -30.80 4.24 -8.65
C GLY A 154 -29.82 4.15 -7.48
N GLY A 155 -29.77 5.23 -6.69
CA GLY A 155 -28.89 5.35 -5.54
C GLY A 155 -29.07 4.25 -4.48
N GLU A 156 -30.28 3.76 -4.29
CA GLU A 156 -30.56 2.69 -3.32
C GLU A 156 -29.87 1.38 -3.70
N LEU A 157 -29.92 0.97 -4.98
CA LEU A 157 -29.22 -0.20 -5.46
C LEU A 157 -27.69 -0.08 -5.24
N LYS A 158 -27.13 1.10 -5.52
CA LYS A 158 -25.70 1.36 -5.26
C LYS A 158 -25.33 1.16 -3.80
N VAL A 159 -26.13 1.68 -2.87
CA VAL A 159 -25.89 1.54 -1.43
C VAL A 159 -25.98 0.07 -1.00
N VAL A 160 -27.00 -0.65 -1.43
CA VAL A 160 -27.17 -2.07 -1.07
C VAL A 160 -25.96 -2.88 -1.59
N VAL A 161 -25.59 -2.72 -2.85
CA VAL A 161 -24.46 -3.43 -3.45
C VAL A 161 -23.15 -3.09 -2.72
N ALA A 162 -22.91 -1.81 -2.41
CA ALA A 162 -21.72 -1.38 -1.68
C ALA A 162 -21.65 -2.02 -0.28
N LEU A 163 -22.76 -2.10 0.44
CA LEU A 163 -22.80 -2.74 1.76
C LEU A 163 -22.54 -4.24 1.68
N VAL A 164 -23.04 -4.93 0.64
CA VAL A 164 -22.74 -6.36 0.40
C VAL A 164 -21.25 -6.56 0.12
N ILE A 165 -20.66 -5.72 -0.74
CA ILE A 165 -19.21 -5.74 -1.03
C ILE A 165 -18.40 -5.56 0.25
N MET A 166 -18.75 -4.54 1.06
CA MET A 166 -18.08 -4.28 2.33
C MET A 166 -18.21 -5.45 3.32
N ALA A 167 -19.38 -6.09 3.38
CA ALA A 167 -19.59 -7.26 4.25
C ALA A 167 -18.65 -8.42 3.87
N VAL A 168 -18.48 -8.70 2.58
CA VAL A 168 -17.54 -9.72 2.07
C VAL A 168 -16.10 -9.38 2.44
N GLN A 169 -15.66 -8.16 2.13
CA GLN A 169 -14.30 -7.70 2.42
C GLN A 169 -13.99 -7.72 3.92
N LEU A 170 -14.93 -7.25 4.73
CA LEU A 170 -14.81 -7.23 6.18
C LEU A 170 -14.72 -8.65 6.76
N THR A 171 -15.55 -9.57 6.30
CA THR A 171 -15.53 -10.96 6.74
C THR A 171 -14.15 -11.59 6.55
N LEU A 172 -13.55 -11.43 5.38
CA LEU A 172 -12.21 -11.95 5.11
C LEU A 172 -11.13 -11.25 5.97
N ALA A 173 -11.22 -9.93 6.14
CA ALA A 173 -10.26 -9.17 6.95
C ALA A 173 -10.31 -9.51 8.45
N LEU A 174 -11.48 -9.90 8.98
CA LEU A 174 -11.64 -10.31 10.38
C LEU A 174 -10.77 -11.52 10.74
N TYR A 175 -10.62 -12.49 9.84
CA TYR A 175 -9.74 -13.65 10.05
C TYR A 175 -8.25 -13.29 10.01
N GLY A 176 -7.87 -12.20 9.34
CA GLY A 176 -6.51 -11.67 9.29
C GLY A 176 -5.59 -12.41 8.33
N PHE A 177 -4.28 -12.41 8.64
CA PHE A 177 -3.21 -12.85 7.74
C PHE A 177 -3.46 -14.22 7.09
N TYR A 178 -3.93 -15.20 7.83
CA TYR A 178 -4.09 -16.57 7.32
C TYR A 178 -5.18 -16.68 6.25
N ALA A 179 -6.28 -15.95 6.42
CA ALA A 179 -7.34 -15.88 5.40
C ALA A 179 -6.88 -15.13 4.16
N ILE A 180 -6.16 -14.01 4.33
CA ILE A 180 -5.56 -13.26 3.24
C ILE A 180 -4.65 -14.17 2.42
N ARG A 181 -3.71 -14.87 3.08
CA ARG A 181 -2.80 -15.80 2.43
C ARG A 181 -3.51 -16.92 1.67
N ALA A 182 -4.54 -17.49 2.25
CA ALA A 182 -5.32 -18.55 1.60
C ALA A 182 -6.10 -18.00 0.40
N PHE A 183 -6.76 -16.85 0.55
CA PHE A 183 -7.49 -16.18 -0.51
C PHE A 183 -6.59 -15.93 -1.72
N GLU A 184 -5.45 -15.27 -1.52
CA GLU A 184 -4.52 -14.91 -2.60
C GLU A 184 -3.91 -16.14 -3.27
N LYS A 185 -3.56 -17.17 -2.51
CA LYS A 185 -2.98 -18.40 -3.03
C LYS A 185 -3.87 -19.10 -4.06
N TYR A 186 -5.19 -19.06 -3.87
CA TYR A 186 -6.11 -19.77 -4.75
C TYR A 186 -6.70 -18.87 -5.84
N THR A 187 -6.90 -17.59 -5.56
CA THR A 187 -7.57 -16.68 -6.50
C THR A 187 -6.60 -16.04 -7.49
N VAL A 188 -5.38 -15.69 -7.06
CA VAL A 188 -4.41 -14.99 -7.93
C VAL A 188 -4.04 -15.77 -9.19
N PRO A 189 -3.72 -17.08 -9.15
CA PRO A 189 -3.40 -17.83 -10.36
C PRO A 189 -4.54 -17.80 -11.39
N LEU A 190 -5.79 -17.91 -10.93
CA LEU A 190 -6.96 -17.83 -11.80
C LEU A 190 -7.13 -16.42 -12.39
N THR A 191 -6.97 -15.40 -11.57
CA THR A 191 -7.04 -14.00 -12.01
C THR A 191 -5.96 -13.70 -13.05
N ILE A 192 -4.72 -14.19 -12.87
CA ILE A 192 -3.65 -14.05 -13.85
C ILE A 192 -4.05 -14.68 -15.19
N ALA A 193 -4.60 -15.88 -15.19
CA ALA A 193 -5.01 -16.56 -16.44
C ALA A 193 -6.04 -15.73 -17.22
N VAL A 194 -7.03 -15.15 -16.52
CA VAL A 194 -8.03 -14.27 -17.15
C VAL A 194 -7.39 -12.96 -17.62
N MET A 195 -6.52 -12.35 -16.82
CA MET A 195 -5.84 -11.11 -17.20
C MET A 195 -4.90 -11.28 -18.40
N VAL A 196 -4.24 -12.44 -18.54
CA VAL A 196 -3.49 -12.80 -19.77
C VAL A 196 -4.42 -12.87 -20.97
N THR A 197 -5.55 -13.56 -20.84
CA THR A 197 -6.55 -13.67 -21.92
C THR A 197 -7.06 -12.28 -22.30
N MET A 198 -7.40 -11.44 -21.32
CA MET A 198 -7.81 -10.05 -21.56
C MET A 198 -6.75 -9.26 -22.32
N THR A 199 -5.50 -9.38 -21.90
CA THR A 199 -4.38 -8.68 -22.55
C THR A 199 -4.25 -9.08 -24.02
N ILE A 200 -4.32 -10.38 -24.31
CA ILE A 200 -4.25 -10.90 -25.69
C ILE A 200 -5.41 -10.36 -26.52
N VAL A 201 -6.64 -10.45 -26.02
CA VAL A 201 -7.84 -9.97 -26.74
C VAL A 201 -7.80 -8.45 -26.94
N ALA A 202 -7.42 -7.70 -25.92
CA ALA A 202 -7.32 -6.25 -26.01
C ALA A 202 -6.28 -5.82 -27.07
N LEU A 203 -5.07 -6.36 -27.01
CA LEU A 203 -4.00 -6.03 -27.97
C LEU A 203 -4.30 -6.53 -29.40
N ALA A 204 -5.02 -7.64 -29.54
CA ALA A 204 -5.43 -8.12 -30.88
C ALA A 204 -6.48 -7.22 -31.55
N ARG A 205 -7.22 -6.43 -30.77
CA ARG A 205 -8.30 -5.54 -31.25
C ARG A 205 -7.92 -4.08 -31.30
N THR A 206 -6.76 -3.71 -30.79
CA THR A 206 -6.30 -2.33 -30.73
C THR A 206 -5.00 -2.15 -31.50
N HIS A 207 -4.79 -0.94 -32.00
CA HIS A 207 -3.55 -0.56 -32.68
C HIS A 207 -2.89 0.59 -31.88
N PRO A 208 -2.04 0.28 -30.87
CA PRO A 208 -1.41 1.30 -30.06
C PRO A 208 -0.54 2.23 -30.91
N ASP A 209 -0.70 3.53 -30.69
CA ASP A 209 0.19 4.53 -31.29
C ASP A 209 1.40 4.77 -30.39
N TRP A 210 2.57 4.41 -30.86
CA TRP A 210 3.82 4.49 -30.08
C TRP A 210 4.39 5.88 -29.98
N THR A 211 4.03 6.76 -30.91
CA THR A 211 4.72 8.04 -31.14
C THR A 211 3.85 9.27 -30.88
N ALA A 212 2.53 9.12 -30.93
CA ALA A 212 1.63 10.25 -30.69
C ALA A 212 1.87 10.84 -29.30
N ALA A 213 2.17 12.13 -29.28
CA ALA A 213 2.37 12.90 -28.04
C ALA A 213 1.80 14.30 -28.24
N THR A 214 1.16 14.85 -27.19
CA THR A 214 0.66 16.22 -27.19
C THR A 214 1.57 17.16 -26.38
N ALA A 215 2.36 16.63 -25.44
CA ALA A 215 3.45 17.36 -24.79
C ALA A 215 4.64 17.45 -25.72
N VAL A 216 4.76 18.54 -26.46
CA VAL A 216 5.76 18.69 -27.52
C VAL A 216 7.01 19.45 -27.09
N THR A 217 6.88 20.37 -26.12
CA THR A 217 8.02 21.11 -25.58
C THR A 217 8.75 20.33 -24.49
N PRO A 218 10.07 20.54 -24.33
CA PRO A 218 10.83 19.90 -23.25
C PRO A 218 10.24 20.18 -21.84
N GLY A 219 9.72 21.39 -21.61
CA GLY A 219 9.09 21.75 -20.33
C GLY A 219 7.82 20.95 -20.05
N GLU A 220 6.92 20.82 -21.01
CA GLU A 220 5.70 19.99 -20.90
C GLU A 220 6.04 18.54 -20.66
N LYS A 221 7.04 18.00 -21.35
CA LYS A 221 7.49 16.61 -21.16
C LYS A 221 8.04 16.37 -19.76
N ILE A 222 8.89 17.26 -19.23
CA ILE A 222 9.43 17.16 -17.87
C ILE A 222 8.30 17.18 -16.86
N THR A 223 7.33 18.09 -17.02
CA THR A 223 6.16 18.17 -16.15
C THR A 223 5.37 16.87 -16.17
N ALA A 224 5.01 16.36 -17.35
CA ALA A 224 4.26 15.13 -17.50
C ALA A 224 5.02 13.90 -16.94
N ILE A 225 6.34 13.79 -17.23
CA ILE A 225 7.17 12.70 -16.72
C ILE A 225 7.23 12.73 -15.19
N THR A 226 7.46 13.89 -14.56
CA THR A 226 7.58 13.99 -13.12
C THR A 226 6.26 13.67 -12.40
N GLN A 227 5.14 14.11 -12.95
CA GLN A 227 3.80 13.76 -12.45
C GLN A 227 3.53 12.25 -12.58
N LEU A 228 3.86 11.65 -13.72
CA LEU A 228 3.69 10.22 -13.94
C LEU A 228 4.60 9.38 -13.02
N VAL A 229 5.86 9.80 -12.83
CA VAL A 229 6.80 9.17 -11.89
C VAL A 229 6.23 9.16 -10.47
N THR A 230 5.64 10.27 -10.04
CA THR A 230 5.03 10.40 -8.73
C THR A 230 3.76 9.54 -8.61
N ALA A 231 2.91 9.48 -9.64
CA ALA A 231 1.63 8.76 -9.59
C ALA A 231 1.81 7.24 -9.64
N ILE A 232 2.44 6.69 -10.69
CA ILE A 232 2.51 5.24 -10.94
C ILE A 232 3.94 4.71 -11.02
N GLY A 233 4.92 5.55 -11.36
CA GLY A 233 6.31 5.13 -11.45
C GLY A 233 6.86 4.74 -10.08
N VAL A 234 7.64 5.63 -9.47
CA VAL A 234 8.22 5.43 -8.13
C VAL A 234 7.11 5.40 -7.07
N GLY A 235 6.11 6.28 -7.21
CA GLY A 235 5.08 6.51 -6.21
C GLY A 235 4.30 5.27 -5.84
N TRP A 236 3.91 4.45 -6.80
CA TRP A 236 3.12 3.24 -6.51
C TRP A 236 3.84 2.27 -5.57
N GLY A 237 5.11 1.95 -5.81
CA GLY A 237 5.90 1.10 -4.92
C GLY A 237 6.07 1.71 -3.52
N LEU A 238 6.22 3.03 -3.43
CA LEU A 238 6.37 3.72 -2.15
C LEU A 238 5.09 3.70 -1.32
N THR A 239 3.90 3.80 -1.94
CA THR A 239 2.62 3.82 -1.23
C THR A 239 2.33 2.53 -0.46
N TRP A 240 2.95 1.42 -0.84
CA TRP A 240 2.78 0.12 -0.19
C TRP A 240 3.78 -0.13 0.95
N ILE A 241 4.77 0.74 1.15
CA ILE A 241 5.77 0.58 2.21
C ILE A 241 5.14 0.49 3.61
N PRO A 242 4.12 1.29 3.96
CA PRO A 242 3.47 1.21 5.27
C PRO A 242 2.83 -0.13 5.61
N TYR A 243 2.68 -1.02 4.63
CA TYR A 243 2.12 -2.37 4.77
C TYR A 243 3.18 -3.48 4.78
N ALA A 244 4.38 -3.20 4.27
CA ALA A 244 5.38 -4.21 3.91
C ALA A 244 5.69 -5.22 5.02
N ALA A 245 5.98 -4.73 6.23
CA ALA A 245 6.31 -5.59 7.37
C ALA A 245 5.09 -6.29 7.99
N ASP A 246 3.88 -5.80 7.78
CA ASP A 246 2.65 -6.41 8.30
C ASP A 246 2.45 -7.84 7.78
N TYR A 247 2.95 -8.13 6.59
CA TYR A 247 2.85 -9.43 5.92
C TYR A 247 4.16 -10.19 5.95
N SER A 248 5.29 -9.53 5.69
CA SER A 248 6.59 -10.18 5.64
C SER A 248 7.09 -10.68 7.00
N ARG A 249 6.54 -10.18 8.12
CA ARG A 249 6.82 -10.68 9.47
C ARG A 249 6.44 -12.16 9.67
N PHE A 250 5.52 -12.70 8.85
CA PHE A 250 5.12 -14.11 8.87
C PHE A 250 6.01 -15.00 8.00
N ALA A 251 6.94 -14.45 7.22
CA ALA A 251 7.84 -15.23 6.37
C ALA A 251 8.74 -16.13 7.21
N ARG A 252 8.99 -17.36 6.72
CA ARG A 252 9.77 -18.40 7.44
C ARG A 252 11.11 -17.85 7.91
N PRO A 253 11.51 -18.05 9.19
CA PRO A 253 12.72 -17.45 9.76
C PRO A 253 14.00 -17.80 8.99
N LYS A 254 14.07 -19.04 8.46
CA LYS A 254 15.25 -19.58 7.75
C LYS A 254 15.41 -19.05 6.32
N LEU A 255 14.46 -18.24 5.80
CA LEU A 255 14.58 -17.67 4.47
C LEU A 255 15.73 -16.65 4.40
N ARG A 256 16.46 -16.69 3.29
CA ARG A 256 17.44 -15.63 3.01
C ARG A 256 16.73 -14.30 2.75
N SER A 257 17.25 -13.22 3.29
CA SER A 257 16.69 -11.86 3.05
C SER A 257 16.52 -11.54 1.57
N ARG A 258 17.44 -12.00 0.72
CA ARG A 258 17.35 -11.82 -0.73
C ARG A 258 16.11 -12.52 -1.33
N THR A 259 15.73 -13.67 -0.82
CA THR A 259 14.54 -14.40 -1.27
C THR A 259 13.27 -13.63 -0.91
N VAL A 260 13.19 -13.10 0.32
CA VAL A 260 12.04 -12.26 0.76
C VAL A 260 11.97 -10.98 -0.05
N PHE A 261 13.12 -10.33 -0.29
CA PHE A 261 13.21 -9.13 -1.12
C PHE A 261 12.60 -9.37 -2.51
N TRP A 262 13.09 -10.38 -3.22
CA TRP A 262 12.64 -10.63 -4.60
C TRP A 262 11.21 -11.14 -4.66
N ALA A 263 10.76 -11.98 -3.72
CA ALA A 263 9.38 -12.44 -3.68
C ALA A 263 8.41 -11.26 -3.53
N SER A 264 8.70 -10.32 -2.62
CA SER A 264 7.85 -9.16 -2.39
C SER A 264 7.94 -8.13 -3.52
N ALA A 265 9.16 -7.78 -3.94
CA ALA A 265 9.37 -6.79 -4.98
C ALA A 265 8.81 -7.25 -6.33
N ALA A 266 9.03 -8.52 -6.71
CA ALA A 266 8.49 -9.07 -7.95
C ALA A 266 6.96 -9.22 -7.89
N GLY A 267 6.41 -9.65 -6.74
CA GLY A 267 4.97 -9.76 -6.54
C GLY A 267 4.24 -8.43 -6.74
N MET A 268 4.87 -7.32 -6.39
CA MET A 268 4.34 -5.99 -6.63
C MET A 268 4.63 -5.51 -8.06
N TYR A 269 5.87 -5.62 -8.50
CA TYR A 269 6.36 -5.04 -9.75
C TYR A 269 5.66 -5.63 -10.99
N LEU A 270 5.61 -6.96 -11.08
CA LEU A 270 5.14 -7.63 -12.30
C LEU A 270 3.69 -7.26 -12.66
N PRO A 271 2.71 -7.39 -11.75
CA PRO A 271 1.33 -7.05 -12.08
C PRO A 271 1.14 -5.55 -12.29
N THR A 272 1.82 -4.69 -11.50
CA THR A 272 1.70 -3.23 -11.64
C THR A 272 2.18 -2.77 -13.01
N VAL A 273 3.39 -3.17 -13.42
CA VAL A 273 3.96 -2.78 -14.72
C VAL A 273 3.14 -3.36 -15.87
N TRP A 274 2.72 -4.63 -15.76
CA TRP A 274 1.90 -5.26 -16.77
C TRP A 274 0.58 -4.50 -17.00
N LEU A 275 -0.19 -4.25 -15.94
CA LEU A 275 -1.49 -3.59 -16.08
C LEU A 275 -1.36 -2.11 -16.44
N ALA A 276 -0.37 -1.40 -15.93
CA ALA A 276 -0.11 -0.04 -16.32
C ALA A 276 0.30 0.05 -17.81
N ALA A 277 1.13 -0.88 -18.29
CA ALA A 277 1.48 -0.95 -19.71
C ALA A 277 0.25 -1.23 -20.57
N LEU A 278 -0.61 -2.17 -20.16
CA LEU A 278 -1.86 -2.45 -20.87
C LEU A 278 -2.76 -1.22 -20.93
N GLY A 279 -2.94 -0.50 -19.82
CA GLY A 279 -3.72 0.73 -19.75
C GLY A 279 -3.17 1.82 -20.67
N ALA A 280 -1.85 2.00 -20.70
CA ALA A 280 -1.19 2.94 -21.62
C ALA A 280 -1.39 2.55 -23.09
N CYS A 281 -1.26 1.26 -23.43
CA CYS A 281 -1.51 0.76 -24.78
C CYS A 281 -2.95 1.04 -25.24
N LEU A 282 -3.93 0.76 -24.39
CA LEU A 282 -5.34 0.98 -24.71
C LEU A 282 -5.65 2.47 -24.86
N ALA A 283 -5.12 3.31 -24.00
CA ALA A 283 -5.31 4.75 -24.08
C ALA A 283 -4.65 5.35 -25.35
N SER A 284 -3.46 4.88 -25.74
CA SER A 284 -2.78 5.35 -26.95
C SER A 284 -3.52 4.97 -28.23
N ALA A 285 -4.33 3.91 -28.19
CA ALA A 285 -5.18 3.49 -29.30
C ALA A 285 -6.54 4.23 -29.35
N GLY A 286 -6.72 5.30 -28.56
CA GLY A 286 -7.97 6.04 -28.47
C GLY A 286 -9.05 5.38 -27.61
N GLY A 287 -8.70 4.33 -26.85
CA GLY A 287 -9.59 3.68 -25.87
C GLY A 287 -9.75 4.55 -24.62
N GLY A 288 -10.89 4.40 -23.94
CA GLY A 288 -11.09 4.99 -22.61
C GLY A 288 -10.21 4.35 -21.55
N SER A 289 -10.07 5.02 -20.42
CA SER A 289 -9.36 4.47 -19.24
C SER A 289 -10.26 3.67 -18.31
N ASP A 290 -11.59 3.66 -18.55
CA ASP A 290 -12.54 2.96 -17.70
C ASP A 290 -12.51 1.44 -17.92
N PRO A 291 -12.09 0.65 -16.89
CA PRO A 291 -11.94 -0.79 -17.04
C PRO A 291 -13.25 -1.54 -17.34
N SER A 292 -14.38 -1.05 -16.83
CA SER A 292 -15.68 -1.72 -17.01
C SER A 292 -16.15 -1.65 -18.47
N SER A 293 -16.08 -0.46 -19.05
CA SER A 293 -16.45 -0.24 -20.46
C SER A 293 -15.53 -0.96 -21.43
N LEU A 294 -14.21 -0.99 -21.14
CA LEU A 294 -13.23 -1.72 -21.92
C LEU A 294 -13.51 -3.23 -21.92
N VAL A 295 -13.84 -3.81 -20.76
CA VAL A 295 -14.17 -5.23 -20.66
C VAL A 295 -15.46 -5.55 -21.42
N VAL A 296 -16.52 -4.77 -21.22
CA VAL A 296 -17.80 -5.00 -21.92
C VAL A 296 -17.62 -4.88 -23.43
N GLY A 297 -16.92 -3.86 -23.90
CA GLY A 297 -16.65 -3.67 -25.33
C GLY A 297 -15.78 -4.76 -25.96
N ALA A 298 -14.78 -5.26 -25.22
CA ALA A 298 -13.85 -6.25 -25.72
C ALA A 298 -14.40 -7.70 -25.70
N PHE A 299 -15.18 -8.06 -24.68
CA PHE A 299 -15.57 -9.45 -24.39
C PHE A 299 -17.03 -9.78 -24.69
N GLY A 300 -17.93 -8.77 -24.83
CA GLY A 300 -19.34 -9.00 -25.14
C GLY A 300 -19.99 -9.97 -24.14
N ALA A 301 -20.48 -11.12 -24.59
CA ALA A 301 -21.13 -12.11 -23.73
C ALA A 301 -20.21 -12.70 -22.63
N LEU A 302 -18.89 -12.66 -22.81
CA LEU A 302 -17.92 -13.11 -21.82
C LEU A 302 -17.51 -11.99 -20.84
N ALA A 303 -18.10 -10.80 -20.93
CA ALA A 303 -17.78 -9.69 -20.04
C ALA A 303 -18.08 -10.00 -18.57
N ILE A 304 -19.20 -10.69 -18.28
CA ILE A 304 -19.60 -11.01 -16.90
C ILE A 304 -18.53 -11.79 -16.15
N PRO A 305 -18.07 -12.98 -16.59
CA PRO A 305 -17.05 -13.72 -15.86
C PRO A 305 -15.72 -12.94 -15.76
N VAL A 306 -15.38 -12.14 -16.76
CA VAL A 306 -14.18 -11.30 -16.70
C VAL A 306 -14.33 -10.20 -15.66
N LEU A 307 -15.44 -9.45 -15.63
CA LEU A 307 -15.74 -8.44 -14.62
C LEU A 307 -15.68 -8.99 -13.20
N LEU A 308 -16.31 -10.17 -12.98
CA LEU A 308 -16.28 -10.84 -11.69
C LEU A 308 -14.86 -11.19 -11.22
N LEU A 309 -13.97 -11.57 -12.14
CA LEU A 309 -12.60 -11.93 -11.81
C LEU A 309 -11.69 -10.72 -11.59
N ILE A 310 -11.87 -9.63 -12.32
CA ILE A 310 -11.07 -8.41 -12.09
C ILE A 310 -11.46 -7.67 -10.81
N MET A 311 -12.62 -7.93 -10.22
CA MET A 311 -12.99 -7.45 -8.88
C MET A 311 -12.06 -7.98 -7.79
N HIS A 312 -11.37 -9.10 -8.05
CA HIS A 312 -10.44 -9.69 -7.09
C HIS A 312 -9.42 -8.69 -6.55
N GLY A 313 -8.75 -7.94 -7.42
CA GLY A 313 -7.70 -7.01 -7.03
C GLY A 313 -8.12 -5.96 -5.99
N PRO A 314 -9.15 -5.14 -6.25
CA PRO A 314 -9.65 -4.17 -5.27
C PRO A 314 -10.18 -4.82 -3.99
N ILE A 315 -10.80 -6.01 -4.07
CA ILE A 315 -11.25 -6.76 -2.89
C ILE A 315 -10.03 -7.20 -2.07
N ALA A 316 -9.03 -7.81 -2.69
CA ALA A 316 -7.78 -8.19 -2.06
C ALA A 316 -7.12 -7.00 -1.36
N THR A 317 -6.96 -5.89 -2.08
CA THR A 317 -6.41 -4.64 -1.53
C THR A 317 -7.17 -4.16 -0.31
N ASN A 318 -8.50 -4.23 -0.30
CA ASN A 318 -9.31 -3.80 0.84
C ASN A 318 -9.18 -4.71 2.06
N ILE A 319 -9.05 -6.00 1.84
CA ILE A 319 -8.77 -6.93 2.93
C ILE A 319 -7.42 -6.58 3.59
N LEU A 320 -6.40 -6.26 2.78
CA LEU A 320 -5.11 -5.80 3.28
C LEU A 320 -5.23 -4.45 4.02
N ASN A 321 -5.98 -3.51 3.50
CA ASN A 321 -6.23 -2.21 4.11
C ASN A 321 -6.88 -2.34 5.49
N LEU A 322 -7.96 -3.09 5.61
CA LEU A 322 -8.68 -3.31 6.87
C LEU A 322 -7.79 -4.01 7.92
N TYR A 323 -6.99 -4.98 7.49
CA TYR A 323 -6.03 -5.65 8.37
C TYR A 323 -4.96 -4.67 8.87
N SER A 324 -4.27 -3.94 8.00
CA SER A 324 -3.22 -2.98 8.38
C SER A 324 -3.78 -1.77 9.13
N CYS A 325 -5.01 -1.34 8.87
CA CYS A 325 -5.72 -0.35 9.67
C CYS A 325 -5.80 -0.77 11.15
N SER A 326 -6.18 -2.02 11.38
CA SER A 326 -6.26 -2.54 12.75
C SER A 326 -4.90 -2.61 13.46
N LEU A 327 -3.82 -2.92 12.73
CA LEU A 327 -2.46 -2.90 13.27
C LEU A 327 -1.99 -1.49 13.57
N ALA A 328 -2.32 -0.52 12.73
CA ALA A 328 -2.04 0.89 12.98
C ALA A 328 -2.74 1.37 14.26
N ALA A 329 -4.03 1.05 14.44
CA ALA A 329 -4.80 1.37 15.63
C ALA A 329 -4.22 0.74 16.91
N LEU A 330 -3.78 -0.52 16.86
CA LEU A 330 -3.09 -1.17 17.98
C LEU A 330 -1.75 -0.49 18.29
N THR A 331 -1.03 0.00 17.27
CA THR A 331 0.24 0.73 17.46
C THR A 331 0.05 2.06 18.19
N ILE A 332 -1.10 2.72 18.01
CA ILE A 332 -1.51 3.94 18.73
C ILE A 332 -1.73 3.67 20.22
N GLY A 333 -1.97 2.42 20.60
CA GLY A 333 -2.19 2.03 22.00
C GLY A 333 -3.64 1.66 22.32
N ILE A 334 -4.50 1.48 21.34
CA ILE A 334 -5.86 0.99 21.52
C ILE A 334 -5.79 -0.49 21.98
N ARG A 335 -6.24 -0.76 23.22
CA ARG A 335 -6.10 -2.08 23.88
C ARG A 335 -7.36 -2.92 23.74
N ILE A 336 -7.77 -3.19 22.51
CA ILE A 336 -8.91 -4.09 22.20
C ILE A 336 -8.46 -5.11 21.15
N ALA A 337 -9.17 -6.25 21.08
CA ALA A 337 -8.83 -7.32 20.15
C ALA A 337 -8.82 -6.77 18.69
N ARG A 338 -7.82 -7.16 17.89
CA ARG A 338 -7.64 -6.74 16.50
C ARG A 338 -8.94 -6.85 15.67
N TRP A 339 -9.63 -7.99 15.77
CA TRP A 339 -10.86 -8.20 15.01
C TRP A 339 -11.98 -7.20 15.32
N LYS A 340 -12.08 -6.73 16.59
CA LYS A 340 -13.05 -5.69 16.98
C LYS A 340 -12.72 -4.34 16.34
N ILE A 341 -11.41 -4.01 16.26
CA ILE A 341 -10.95 -2.80 15.57
C ILE A 341 -11.26 -2.91 14.07
N THR A 342 -10.97 -4.06 13.45
CA THR A 342 -11.28 -4.32 12.05
C THR A 342 -12.77 -4.18 11.78
N ALA A 343 -13.62 -4.76 12.64
CA ALA A 343 -15.07 -4.64 12.53
C ALA A 343 -15.54 -3.18 12.63
N PHE A 344 -15.03 -2.44 13.63
CA PHE A 344 -15.35 -1.03 13.81
C PHE A 344 -14.90 -0.18 12.59
N ALA A 345 -13.65 -0.33 12.15
CA ALA A 345 -13.12 0.40 11.00
C ALA A 345 -13.92 0.11 9.71
N GLY A 346 -14.23 -1.17 9.46
CA GLY A 346 -15.06 -1.56 8.31
C GLY A 346 -16.48 -1.00 8.38
N THR A 347 -17.10 -0.98 9.57
CA THR A 347 -18.42 -0.38 9.77
C THR A 347 -18.41 1.12 9.50
N VAL A 348 -17.42 1.84 10.05
CA VAL A 348 -17.26 3.30 9.82
C VAL A 348 -17.02 3.58 8.33
N ALA A 349 -16.13 2.81 7.69
CA ALA A 349 -15.88 2.97 6.25
C ALA A 349 -17.15 2.71 5.42
N SER A 350 -17.96 1.71 5.79
CA SER A 350 -19.25 1.41 5.14
C SER A 350 -20.26 2.56 5.28
N MET A 351 -20.36 3.15 6.48
CA MET A 351 -21.24 4.29 6.72
C MET A 351 -20.81 5.52 5.92
N VAL A 352 -19.51 5.85 5.93
CA VAL A 352 -18.96 6.96 5.15
C VAL A 352 -19.23 6.74 3.66
N LEU A 353 -18.97 5.54 3.16
CA LEU A 353 -19.23 5.22 1.76
C LEU A 353 -20.72 5.37 1.40
N ALA A 354 -21.64 4.86 2.22
CA ALA A 354 -23.08 4.94 1.96
C ALA A 354 -23.56 6.39 1.86
N VAL A 355 -22.99 7.31 2.64
CA VAL A 355 -23.30 8.74 2.58
C VAL A 355 -22.76 9.40 1.32
N PHE A 356 -21.51 9.08 0.94
CA PHE A 356 -20.81 9.77 -0.15
C PHE A 356 -20.94 9.10 -1.52
N ILE A 357 -21.45 7.88 -1.61
CA ILE A 357 -21.46 7.08 -2.84
C ILE A 357 -22.26 7.72 -3.99
N ASN A 358 -23.25 8.55 -3.66
CA ASN A 358 -24.06 9.29 -4.62
C ASN A 358 -23.55 10.72 -4.85
N SER A 359 -22.43 11.10 -4.23
CA SER A 359 -21.86 12.44 -4.35
C SER A 359 -20.96 12.54 -5.59
N SER A 360 -21.16 13.59 -6.41
CA SER A 360 -20.28 13.91 -7.52
C SER A 360 -18.85 14.30 -7.10
N SER A 361 -18.67 14.63 -5.82
CA SER A 361 -17.36 15.01 -5.26
C SER A 361 -16.44 13.82 -4.94
N PHE A 362 -16.90 12.58 -5.08
CA PHE A 362 -16.08 11.39 -4.74
C PHE A 362 -14.81 11.27 -5.60
N ALA A 363 -14.92 11.47 -6.92
CA ALA A 363 -13.77 11.43 -7.82
C ALA A 363 -12.70 12.48 -7.45
N HIS A 364 -13.13 13.73 -7.16
CA HIS A 364 -12.22 14.79 -6.73
C HIS A 364 -11.58 14.50 -5.37
N ALA A 365 -12.31 13.87 -4.44
CA ALA A 365 -11.76 13.45 -3.16
C ALA A 365 -10.69 12.34 -3.32
N PHE A 366 -10.91 11.45 -4.28
CA PHE A 366 -9.93 10.40 -4.62
C PHE A 366 -8.63 10.98 -5.15
N ASP A 367 -8.69 11.88 -6.13
CA ASP A 367 -7.50 12.52 -6.71
C ASP A 367 -6.69 13.24 -5.64
N ASN A 368 -7.36 13.95 -4.72
CA ASN A 368 -6.72 14.63 -3.60
C ASN A 368 -6.03 13.64 -2.64
N LEU A 369 -6.66 12.51 -2.37
CA LEU A 369 -6.09 11.45 -1.55
C LEU A 369 -4.80 10.91 -2.16
N MET A 370 -4.82 10.58 -3.46
CA MET A 370 -3.67 10.02 -4.16
C MET A 370 -2.44 10.91 -4.08
N VAL A 371 -2.62 12.21 -4.29
CA VAL A 371 -1.54 13.19 -4.21
C VAL A 371 -1.00 13.33 -2.78
N SER A 372 -1.88 13.29 -1.77
CA SER A 372 -1.51 13.46 -0.37
C SER A 372 -0.68 12.29 0.20
N ILE A 373 -0.81 11.10 -0.37
CA ILE A 373 -0.18 9.89 0.18
C ILE A 373 1.34 10.00 0.17
N LEU A 374 1.95 10.37 -0.93
CA LEU A 374 3.40 10.43 -1.05
C LEU A 374 4.03 11.55 -0.23
N MET A 375 3.28 12.60 0.06
CA MET A 375 3.77 13.72 0.86
C MET A 375 4.29 13.28 2.24
N TRP A 376 3.65 12.29 2.88
CA TRP A 376 4.09 11.81 4.19
C TRP A 376 4.92 10.53 4.15
N ILE A 377 4.64 9.63 3.20
CA ILE A 377 5.33 8.34 3.11
C ILE A 377 6.79 8.53 2.75
N SER A 378 7.10 9.41 1.80
CA SER A 378 8.47 9.60 1.32
C SER A 378 9.44 10.09 2.40
N PRO A 379 9.17 11.12 3.21
CA PRO A 379 10.04 11.49 4.33
C PRO A 379 10.05 10.44 5.45
N TRP A 380 8.89 9.84 5.78
CA TRP A 380 8.80 8.83 6.82
C TRP A 380 9.64 7.59 6.50
N MET A 381 9.51 7.04 5.30
CA MET A 381 10.25 5.85 4.89
C MET A 381 11.75 6.08 4.85
N SER A 382 12.18 7.26 4.37
CA SER A 382 13.60 7.57 4.25
C SER A 382 14.28 7.67 5.62
N ILE A 383 13.60 8.25 6.63
CA ILE A 383 14.07 8.23 8.01
C ILE A 383 14.22 6.78 8.51
N LEU A 384 13.24 5.91 8.28
CA LEU A 384 13.31 4.51 8.71
C LEU A 384 14.45 3.74 8.02
N LEU A 385 14.69 3.97 6.72
CA LEU A 385 15.81 3.37 6.01
C LEU A 385 17.15 3.81 6.61
N ILE A 386 17.33 5.10 6.84
CA ILE A 386 18.53 5.66 7.47
C ILE A 386 18.68 5.10 8.90
N ASP A 387 17.63 5.09 9.70
CA ASP A 387 17.66 4.55 11.06
C ASP A 387 18.10 3.08 11.06
N TYR A 388 17.46 2.25 10.24
CA TYR A 388 17.74 0.83 10.22
C TYR A 388 19.10 0.49 9.62
N PHE A 389 19.44 0.99 8.42
CA PHE A 389 20.63 0.55 7.70
C PHE A 389 21.89 1.28 8.13
N LEU A 390 21.84 2.58 8.41
CA LEU A 390 23.01 3.42 8.69
C LEU A 390 23.21 3.64 10.18
N VAL A 391 22.18 4.08 10.91
CA VAL A 391 22.31 4.42 12.34
C VAL A 391 22.45 3.17 13.19
N ARG A 392 21.53 2.22 13.03
CA ARG A 392 21.50 0.97 13.83
C ARG A 392 22.23 -0.20 13.18
N ARG A 393 22.72 -0.03 11.96
CA ARG A 393 23.48 -1.05 11.24
C ARG A 393 22.78 -2.42 11.23
N ARG A 394 21.45 -2.42 11.01
CA ARG A 394 20.55 -3.59 10.97
C ARG A 394 20.37 -4.32 12.31
N THR A 395 20.74 -3.68 13.42
CA THR A 395 20.54 -4.22 14.77
C THR A 395 19.37 -3.52 15.44
N PHE A 396 18.32 -4.28 15.73
CA PHE A 396 17.13 -3.80 16.48
C PHE A 396 17.03 -4.53 17.80
N SER A 397 16.78 -3.81 18.88
CA SER A 397 16.29 -4.41 20.11
C SER A 397 14.76 -4.49 20.04
N VAL A 398 14.24 -5.61 19.51
CA VAL A 398 12.78 -5.80 19.38
C VAL A 398 12.05 -5.67 20.73
N PRO A 399 12.54 -6.21 21.86
CA PRO A 399 11.89 -6.03 23.15
C PRO A 399 11.72 -4.56 23.56
N GLU A 400 12.68 -3.70 23.20
CA GLU A 400 12.64 -2.29 23.52
C GLU A 400 11.54 -1.51 22.77
N LEU A 401 11.09 -2.02 21.62
CA LEU A 401 9.95 -1.44 20.88
C LEU A 401 8.62 -1.59 21.62
N TYR A 402 8.54 -2.52 22.56
CA TYR A 402 7.32 -2.84 23.32
C TYR A 402 7.43 -2.43 24.79
N ARG A 403 8.58 -1.91 25.21
CA ARG A 403 8.78 -1.42 26.57
C ARG A 403 8.04 -0.10 26.78
N ASP A 404 7.73 0.20 28.07
CA ASP A 404 7.16 1.49 28.41
C ASP A 404 8.03 2.66 27.92
N ALA A 405 7.39 3.75 27.49
CA ALA A 405 8.06 4.90 26.90
C ALA A 405 9.09 5.58 27.85
N ALA A 406 8.88 5.46 29.16
CA ALA A 406 9.79 6.03 30.15
C ALA A 406 11.07 5.19 30.32
N THR A 407 11.02 3.90 30.05
CA THR A 407 12.11 2.94 30.31
C THR A 407 12.79 2.41 29.03
N SER A 408 12.14 2.56 27.88
CA SER A 408 12.69 2.12 26.60
C SER A 408 13.90 2.96 26.19
N VAL A 409 14.91 2.33 25.59
CA VAL A 409 16.06 3.02 25.00
C VAL A 409 15.68 3.96 23.86
N TYR A 410 14.50 3.76 23.25
CA TYR A 410 13.98 4.62 22.19
C TYR A 410 13.31 5.88 22.73
N GLY A 411 13.01 5.94 24.03
CA GLY A 411 12.38 7.07 24.69
C GLY A 411 10.95 7.34 24.27
N LYS A 412 10.36 8.36 24.90
CA LYS A 412 8.98 8.77 24.59
C LYS A 412 8.88 9.43 23.21
N PHE A 413 9.76 10.41 22.95
CA PHE A 413 9.85 11.14 21.69
C PHE A 413 11.31 11.20 21.23
N ASN A 414 11.58 10.84 19.99
CA ASN A 414 12.86 11.14 19.35
C ASN A 414 12.71 12.42 18.53
N THR A 415 13.11 13.55 19.11
CA THR A 415 12.99 14.88 18.50
C THR A 415 13.70 14.96 17.15
N ARG A 416 14.82 14.25 16.96
CA ARG A 416 15.56 14.20 15.70
C ARG A 416 14.70 13.62 14.57
N GLY A 417 14.05 12.49 14.85
CA GLY A 417 13.14 11.86 13.87
C GLY A 417 11.93 12.76 13.58
N LEU A 418 11.32 13.33 14.60
CA LEU A 418 10.13 14.18 14.44
C LEU A 418 10.44 15.49 13.69
N VAL A 419 11.55 16.16 14.00
CA VAL A 419 11.99 17.38 13.30
C VAL A 419 12.33 17.06 11.85
N SER A 420 13.04 15.94 11.59
CA SER A 420 13.35 15.50 10.23
C SER A 420 12.09 15.15 9.43
N LEU A 421 11.10 14.53 10.08
CA LEU A 421 9.82 14.26 9.45
C LEU A 421 9.08 15.55 9.11
N ALA A 422 9.01 16.52 10.03
CA ALA A 422 8.35 17.79 9.76
C ALA A 422 9.03 18.57 8.63
N ALA A 423 10.36 18.64 8.62
CA ALA A 423 11.11 19.28 7.54
C ALA A 423 10.90 18.56 6.19
N GLY A 424 10.90 17.23 6.20
CA GLY A 424 10.61 16.42 5.01
C GLY A 424 9.19 16.61 4.49
N LEU A 425 8.19 16.71 5.36
CA LEU A 425 6.81 17.02 4.99
C LEU A 425 6.69 18.39 4.31
N LEU A 426 7.34 19.42 4.87
CA LEU A 426 7.36 20.75 4.27
C LEU A 426 8.06 20.77 2.93
N ALA A 427 9.18 20.06 2.78
CA ALA A 427 9.88 19.92 1.52
C ALA A 427 9.01 19.18 0.50
N SER A 428 8.41 18.06 0.89
CA SER A 428 7.52 17.29 0.02
C SER A 428 6.35 18.14 -0.49
N TRP A 429 5.65 18.83 0.42
CA TRP A 429 4.57 19.75 0.06
C TRP A 429 5.06 20.87 -0.89
N SER A 430 6.21 21.46 -0.63
CA SER A 430 6.73 22.57 -1.46
C SER A 430 6.95 22.18 -2.93
N TRP A 431 7.32 20.91 -3.18
CA TRP A 431 7.63 20.37 -4.51
C TRP A 431 6.49 19.52 -5.09
N GLN A 432 5.32 19.52 -4.45
CA GLN A 432 4.19 18.71 -4.86
C GLN A 432 3.35 19.44 -5.90
N TYR A 433 3.00 18.76 -6.98
CA TYR A 433 1.92 19.15 -7.85
C TYR A 433 0.62 18.45 -7.42
N GLY A 434 -0.39 19.20 -7.06
CA GLY A 434 -1.69 18.68 -6.66
C GLY A 434 -2.78 19.17 -7.59
N MET A 435 -3.82 18.37 -7.80
CA MET A 435 -4.99 18.75 -8.60
C MET A 435 -5.81 19.87 -7.93
N VAL A 436 -5.71 20.01 -6.63
CA VAL A 436 -6.34 21.10 -5.84
C VAL A 436 -5.33 22.19 -5.57
N SER A 437 -5.75 23.43 -5.69
CA SER A 437 -4.90 24.61 -5.48
C SER A 437 -4.18 24.62 -4.11
N ALA A 438 -4.82 24.14 -3.05
CA ALA A 438 -4.25 24.02 -1.73
C ALA A 438 -3.11 22.99 -1.62
N MET A 439 -3.10 21.98 -2.49
CA MET A 439 -2.07 20.93 -2.55
C MET A 439 -0.94 21.25 -3.52
N GLN A 440 -1.01 22.37 -4.22
CA GLN A 440 0.03 22.81 -5.15
C GLN A 440 1.11 23.60 -4.41
N GLY A 441 2.29 22.99 -4.30
CA GLY A 441 3.43 23.59 -3.65
C GLY A 441 4.04 24.78 -4.43
N PRO A 442 4.64 25.75 -3.71
CA PRO A 442 5.16 26.96 -4.33
C PRO A 442 6.32 26.68 -5.31
N VAL A 443 7.19 25.72 -5.01
CA VAL A 443 8.31 25.34 -5.87
C VAL A 443 7.82 24.61 -7.12
N ALA A 444 6.86 23.67 -6.98
CA ALA A 444 6.25 22.99 -8.10
C ALA A 444 5.64 23.98 -9.10
N LYS A 445 4.89 24.98 -8.61
CA LYS A 445 4.30 26.05 -9.44
C LYS A 445 5.37 26.87 -10.16
N ALA A 446 6.43 27.26 -9.46
CA ALA A 446 7.52 28.05 -10.01
C ALA A 446 8.29 27.30 -11.12
N LEU A 447 8.31 25.98 -11.07
CA LEU A 447 8.95 25.08 -12.03
C LEU A 447 7.98 24.50 -13.07
N GLY A 448 6.89 25.18 -13.37
CA GLY A 448 5.94 24.77 -14.41
C GLY A 448 5.08 23.53 -14.03
N ASN A 449 4.75 23.39 -12.76
CA ASN A 449 3.94 22.28 -12.21
C ASN A 449 4.64 20.91 -12.23
N THR A 450 5.96 20.89 -12.13
CA THR A 450 6.74 19.64 -11.96
C THR A 450 6.51 19.06 -10.57
N ASP A 451 6.48 17.73 -10.45
CA ASP A 451 6.33 17.04 -9.16
C ASP A 451 7.60 16.28 -8.78
N PHE A 452 8.33 16.80 -7.81
CA PHE A 452 9.48 16.14 -7.18
C PHE A 452 9.25 15.91 -5.68
N SER A 453 7.98 15.87 -5.23
CA SER A 453 7.59 15.79 -3.83
C SER A 453 8.25 14.61 -3.09
N TRP A 454 8.18 13.41 -3.69
CA TRP A 454 8.75 12.20 -3.11
C TRP A 454 10.27 12.29 -2.94
N LEU A 455 10.97 12.91 -3.89
CA LEU A 455 12.42 13.05 -3.87
C LEU A 455 12.86 14.12 -2.87
N ALA A 456 12.25 15.31 -2.92
CA ALA A 456 12.55 16.42 -2.01
C ALA A 456 12.27 16.03 -0.55
N GLY A 457 11.10 15.43 -0.28
CA GLY A 457 10.76 14.95 1.05
C GLY A 457 11.73 13.90 1.58
N SER A 458 12.09 12.91 0.72
CA SER A 458 13.05 11.87 1.08
C SER A 458 14.44 12.42 1.39
N LEU A 459 14.98 13.28 0.52
CA LEU A 459 16.34 13.80 0.67
C LEU A 459 16.47 14.71 1.88
N VAL A 460 15.51 15.62 2.09
CA VAL A 460 15.53 16.54 3.25
C VAL A 460 15.40 15.75 4.55
N ALA A 461 14.45 14.82 4.63
CA ALA A 461 14.24 14.02 5.85
C ALA A 461 15.44 13.13 6.15
N ALA A 462 15.96 12.40 5.15
CA ALA A 462 17.13 11.53 5.31
C ALA A 462 18.38 12.30 5.68
N GLY A 463 18.65 13.41 4.98
CA GLY A 463 19.82 14.26 5.22
C GLY A 463 19.80 14.86 6.62
N LEU A 464 18.67 15.47 7.00
CA LEU A 464 18.53 16.10 8.33
C LEU A 464 18.61 15.05 9.45
N TYR A 465 17.95 13.89 9.30
CA TYR A 465 18.02 12.81 10.28
C TYR A 465 19.45 12.30 10.46
N THR A 466 20.19 12.15 9.37
CA THR A 466 21.60 11.73 9.39
C THR A 466 22.47 12.74 10.12
N ILE A 467 22.33 14.04 9.81
CA ILE A 467 23.09 15.13 10.43
C ILE A 467 22.80 15.20 11.94
N LEU A 468 21.53 15.25 12.32
CA LEU A 468 21.11 15.33 13.73
C LEU A 468 21.52 14.11 14.55
N THR A 469 21.60 12.95 13.92
CA THR A 469 22.01 11.71 14.59
C THR A 469 23.52 11.60 14.70
N ALA A 470 24.28 12.05 13.70
CA ALA A 470 25.75 12.08 13.73
C ALA A 470 26.28 13.11 14.74
N ALA A 471 25.63 14.26 14.87
CA ALA A 471 26.02 15.35 15.79
C ALA A 471 25.83 15.01 17.28
N SER A 472 25.15 13.90 17.59
CA SER A 472 24.93 13.51 18.99
C SER A 472 25.55 12.15 19.26
N PRO A 473 26.40 12.03 20.32
CA PRO A 473 26.93 10.72 20.70
C PRO A 473 25.75 9.79 21.03
N THR A 474 25.48 8.84 20.15
CA THR A 474 24.51 7.79 20.40
C THR A 474 24.93 7.12 21.73
N ARG A 475 24.04 7.08 22.73
CA ARG A 475 24.12 6.09 23.79
C ARG A 475 24.09 4.73 23.07
N ARG A 476 25.27 4.20 22.76
CA ARG A 476 25.42 2.79 22.34
C ARG A 476 24.76 2.00 23.45
N ALA A 477 23.71 1.27 23.13
CA ALA A 477 23.16 0.29 24.04
C ALA A 477 24.32 -0.60 24.46
N GLY A 478 24.72 -0.44 25.72
CA GLY A 478 25.86 -1.18 26.30
C GLY A 478 25.63 -2.67 26.11
N GLY A 479 26.70 -3.35 25.75
CA GLY A 479 26.86 -4.75 25.47
C GLY A 479 25.80 -5.69 26.02
N GLN A 480 25.07 -6.32 25.13
CA GLN A 480 24.51 -7.64 25.38
C GLN A 480 25.06 -8.59 24.31
N PRO A 481 25.38 -9.85 24.72
CA PRO A 481 26.06 -10.81 23.85
C PRO A 481 25.20 -11.13 22.65
N THR A 482 25.84 -11.11 21.48
CA THR A 482 25.35 -11.72 20.24
C THR A 482 24.99 -13.17 20.49
N VAL A 483 23.72 -13.50 20.45
CA VAL A 483 23.30 -14.87 20.20
C VAL A 483 23.51 -15.11 18.71
N GLN A 484 24.42 -16.02 18.41
CA GLN A 484 24.78 -16.50 17.08
C GLN A 484 23.61 -17.19 16.37
#